data_b300f8d08e23402fa8b10cd62c8f7a09
#
_entry.id   b300f8d08e23402fa8b10cd62c8f7a09
#
_cell.length_a   1.000
_cell.length_b   1.000
_cell.length_c   1.000
_cell.angle_alpha   90.00
_cell.angle_beta   90.00
_cell.angle_gamma   90.00
#
_symmetry.space_group_name_H-M   'P 1'
#
loop_
_entity.id
_entity.type
_entity.pdbx_description
1 polymer ?
#
loop_
_entity_poly.entity_id
_entity_poly.type
_entity_poly.pdbx_seq_one_letter_code
_entity_poly.pdbx_strand_id
1 'polypeptide(L)'
;MRYKIAVCDDSDADRSYVLNMVHAWSACAGHTVQTDDFPSAESFLFHYAKECDYDILLLDIEMGAMDGVMMAKELRKSNDTIQIIFITGYSDYISEGYEVAALYYLMKPVKEEKLRSVLDRAAEKLAKNEKVLNLEVSGEMVRVPVYQIRYADVFGNYVTVHALSDVTVKMPLGRLEKQLDDRFYRLGRSALVNLTQISRVTKTEIRLIDGTAIPLPRGAYEGVNRAIINMQ
;
A
#
# COMPACT_ATOMS: atom_id res chain seq x y z
N MET A 1 -3.74 2.45 -16.76
CA MET A 1 -4.15 1.46 -15.74
C MET A 1 -5.65 1.56 -15.51
N ARG A 2 -6.28 0.49 -15.00
CA ARG A 2 -7.69 0.47 -14.63
C ARG A 2 -7.79 0.43 -13.10
N TYR A 3 -8.64 1.28 -12.54
CA TYR A 3 -8.90 1.33 -11.09
C TYR A 3 -10.40 1.22 -10.81
N LYS A 4 -10.76 0.52 -9.73
CA LYS A 4 -12.11 0.49 -9.18
C LYS A 4 -12.13 1.35 -7.91
N ILE A 5 -12.93 2.42 -7.92
CA ILE A 5 -12.94 3.46 -6.89
C ILE A 5 -14.34 3.52 -6.26
N ALA A 6 -14.40 3.38 -4.95
CA ALA A 6 -15.62 3.61 -4.19
C ALA A 6 -15.64 5.01 -3.56
N VAL A 7 -16.79 5.67 -3.57
CA VAL A 7 -17.06 6.91 -2.85
C VAL A 7 -18.15 6.64 -1.83
N CYS A 8 -17.88 6.85 -0.55
CA CYS A 8 -18.82 6.61 0.52
C CYS A 8 -19.01 7.90 1.35
N ASP A 9 -20.22 8.44 1.34
CA ASP A 9 -20.59 9.70 1.96
C ASP A 9 -22.13 9.74 2.05
N ASP A 10 -22.74 10.24 3.09
CA ASP A 10 -24.22 10.28 3.24
C ASP A 10 -24.86 11.44 2.46
N SER A 11 -24.08 12.44 2.04
CA SER A 11 -24.52 13.56 1.19
C SER A 11 -24.45 13.20 -0.30
N ASP A 12 -25.60 13.12 -0.98
CA ASP A 12 -25.69 12.91 -2.44
C ASP A 12 -24.92 13.98 -3.23
N ALA A 13 -24.95 15.23 -2.74
CA ALA A 13 -24.26 16.33 -3.39
C ALA A 13 -22.74 16.17 -3.32
N ASP A 14 -22.21 15.76 -2.16
CA ASP A 14 -20.78 15.55 -1.95
C ASP A 14 -20.29 14.33 -2.73
N ARG A 15 -21.05 13.22 -2.75
CA ARG A 15 -20.73 12.05 -3.59
C ARG A 15 -20.62 12.43 -5.05
N SER A 16 -21.64 13.13 -5.58
CA SER A 16 -21.65 13.57 -6.98
C SER A 16 -20.48 14.50 -7.30
N TYR A 17 -20.15 15.42 -6.39
CA TYR A 17 -19.04 16.36 -6.55
C TYR A 17 -17.70 15.61 -6.59
N VAL A 18 -17.47 14.67 -5.68
CA VAL A 18 -16.24 13.88 -5.62
C VAL A 18 -16.11 12.97 -6.85
N LEU A 19 -17.20 12.31 -7.29
CA LEU A 19 -17.22 11.48 -8.49
C LEU A 19 -16.84 12.27 -9.74
N ASN A 20 -17.35 13.49 -9.91
CA ASN A 20 -17.00 14.36 -11.04
C ASN A 20 -15.48 14.65 -11.06
N MET A 21 -14.88 14.92 -9.89
CA MET A 21 -13.42 15.15 -9.80
C MET A 21 -12.62 13.89 -10.11
N VAL A 22 -13.08 12.70 -9.67
CA VAL A 22 -12.45 11.40 -10.00
C VAL A 22 -12.47 11.17 -11.50
N HIS A 23 -13.59 11.43 -12.19
CA HIS A 23 -13.68 11.28 -13.65
C HIS A 23 -12.79 12.30 -14.38
N ALA A 24 -12.73 13.55 -13.91
CA ALA A 24 -11.83 14.56 -14.46
C ALA A 24 -10.35 14.13 -14.31
N TRP A 25 -9.97 13.63 -13.15
CA TRP A 25 -8.64 13.07 -12.91
C TRP A 25 -8.31 11.92 -13.87
N SER A 26 -9.22 10.96 -14.01
CA SER A 26 -8.98 9.79 -14.87
C SER A 26 -8.77 10.18 -16.33
N ALA A 27 -9.55 11.14 -16.84
CA ALA A 27 -9.42 11.65 -18.20
C ALA A 27 -8.06 12.35 -18.43
N CYS A 28 -7.61 13.17 -17.46
CA CYS A 28 -6.34 13.86 -17.53
C CYS A 28 -5.13 12.93 -17.41
N ALA A 29 -5.20 11.92 -16.54
CA ALA A 29 -4.10 10.99 -16.28
C ALA A 29 -4.04 9.80 -17.25
N GLY A 30 -5.02 9.67 -18.17
CA GLY A 30 -5.09 8.54 -19.09
C GLY A 30 -5.40 7.20 -18.41
N HIS A 31 -6.09 7.24 -17.28
CA HIS A 31 -6.53 6.05 -16.55
C HIS A 31 -7.96 5.66 -16.95
N THR A 32 -8.31 4.38 -16.82
CA THR A 32 -9.69 3.91 -16.88
C THR A 32 -10.18 3.73 -15.45
N VAL A 33 -11.30 4.33 -15.07
CA VAL A 33 -11.91 4.15 -13.76
C VAL A 33 -13.29 3.53 -13.87
N GLN A 34 -13.59 2.62 -12.96
CA GLN A 34 -14.93 2.19 -12.62
C GLN A 34 -15.25 2.75 -11.25
N THR A 35 -16.39 3.40 -11.11
CA THR A 35 -16.78 4.06 -9.87
C THR A 35 -18.10 3.52 -9.37
N ASP A 36 -18.19 3.27 -8.06
CA ASP A 36 -19.42 2.98 -7.36
C ASP A 36 -19.55 3.95 -6.19
N ASP A 37 -20.78 4.36 -5.86
CA ASP A 37 -21.06 5.25 -4.74
C ASP A 37 -22.01 4.63 -3.72
N PHE A 38 -21.80 4.98 -2.46
CA PHE A 38 -22.50 4.39 -1.32
C PHE A 38 -22.96 5.48 -0.35
N PRO A 39 -24.25 5.49 0.04
CA PRO A 39 -24.78 6.50 0.96
C PRO A 39 -24.50 6.19 2.43
N SER A 40 -23.88 5.06 2.77
CA SER A 40 -23.53 4.69 4.13
C SER A 40 -22.44 3.64 4.20
N ALA A 41 -21.79 3.53 5.35
CA ALA A 41 -20.78 2.50 5.64
C ALA A 41 -21.37 1.08 5.50
N GLU A 42 -22.57 0.86 5.97
CA GLU A 42 -23.26 -0.43 5.92
C GLU A 42 -23.54 -0.86 4.47
N SER A 43 -23.97 0.09 3.62
CA SER A 43 -24.24 -0.21 2.21
C SER A 43 -22.97 -0.62 1.46
N PHE A 44 -21.84 0.07 1.74
CA PHE A 44 -20.55 -0.32 1.20
C PHE A 44 -20.12 -1.70 1.69
N LEU A 45 -20.12 -1.96 3.01
CA LEU A 45 -19.69 -3.24 3.56
C LEU A 45 -20.54 -4.42 3.06
N PHE A 46 -21.86 -4.21 2.91
CA PHE A 46 -22.74 -5.22 2.32
C PHE A 46 -22.38 -5.56 0.86
N HIS A 47 -22.04 -4.54 0.08
CA HIS A 47 -21.58 -4.72 -1.31
C HIS A 47 -20.20 -5.35 -1.34
N TYR A 48 -19.28 -4.84 -0.54
CA TYR A 48 -17.90 -5.31 -0.45
C TYR A 48 -17.78 -6.78 -0.03
N ALA A 49 -18.69 -7.30 0.78
CA ALA A 49 -18.74 -8.71 1.15
C ALA A 49 -18.98 -9.64 -0.05
N LYS A 50 -19.51 -9.11 -1.16
CA LYS A 50 -19.77 -9.87 -2.41
C LYS A 50 -18.69 -9.61 -3.47
N GLU A 51 -18.21 -8.38 -3.57
CA GLU A 51 -17.25 -7.91 -4.56
C GLU A 51 -16.15 -7.10 -3.83
N CYS A 52 -15.09 -7.77 -3.41
CA CYS A 52 -14.00 -7.17 -2.61
C CYS A 52 -12.82 -6.68 -3.47
N ASP A 53 -13.07 -6.03 -4.60
CA ASP A 53 -12.08 -5.69 -5.62
C ASP A 53 -11.82 -4.18 -5.80
N TYR A 54 -12.16 -3.33 -4.81
CA TYR A 54 -11.86 -1.91 -4.86
C TYR A 54 -10.39 -1.62 -4.60
N ASP A 55 -9.83 -0.71 -5.40
CA ASP A 55 -8.44 -0.23 -5.28
C ASP A 55 -8.32 1.00 -4.38
N ILE A 56 -9.30 1.92 -4.49
CA ILE A 56 -9.32 3.19 -3.75
C ILE A 56 -10.70 3.38 -3.12
N LEU A 57 -10.73 3.82 -1.88
CA LEU A 57 -11.92 4.22 -1.15
C LEU A 57 -11.80 5.67 -0.72
N LEU A 58 -12.70 6.52 -1.24
CA LEU A 58 -12.91 7.90 -0.81
C LEU A 58 -14.05 7.88 0.20
N LEU A 59 -13.76 8.22 1.46
CA LEU A 59 -14.62 7.90 2.60
C LEU A 59 -14.86 9.11 3.47
N ASP A 60 -16.13 9.51 3.65
CA ASP A 60 -16.46 10.45 4.72
C ASP A 60 -16.40 9.76 6.09
N ILE A 61 -16.09 10.53 7.11
CA ILE A 61 -16.05 10.05 8.49
C ILE A 61 -17.44 10.11 9.11
N GLU A 62 -18.15 11.21 8.97
CA GLU A 62 -19.48 11.37 9.58
C GLU A 62 -20.57 10.84 8.66
N MET A 63 -21.02 9.64 8.93
CA MET A 63 -22.10 8.95 8.21
C MET A 63 -22.96 8.15 9.17
N GLY A 64 -24.18 8.58 9.43
CA GLY A 64 -25.23 7.80 10.09
C GLY A 64 -24.83 6.98 11.33
N ALA A 65 -25.15 5.69 11.33
CA ALA A 65 -24.96 4.82 12.50
C ALA A 65 -23.54 4.27 12.64
N MET A 66 -22.87 3.97 11.51
CA MET A 66 -21.46 3.57 11.46
C MET A 66 -20.65 4.70 10.85
N ASP A 67 -19.67 5.21 11.57
CA ASP A 67 -18.75 6.21 11.04
C ASP A 67 -17.69 5.60 10.10
N GLY A 68 -17.05 6.46 9.29
CA GLY A 68 -16.05 6.03 8.31
C GLY A 68 -14.80 5.42 8.94
N VAL A 69 -14.42 5.79 10.17
CA VAL A 69 -13.26 5.21 10.85
C VAL A 69 -13.55 3.79 11.30
N MET A 70 -14.73 3.54 11.85
CA MET A 70 -15.19 2.19 12.21
C MET A 70 -15.25 1.30 10.98
N MET A 71 -15.80 1.80 9.87
CA MET A 71 -15.82 1.10 8.59
C MET A 71 -14.40 0.76 8.10
N ALA A 72 -13.49 1.72 8.14
CA ALA A 72 -12.10 1.51 7.73
C ALA A 72 -11.39 0.45 8.60
N LYS A 73 -11.61 0.46 9.93
CA LYS A 73 -11.11 -0.56 10.86
C LYS A 73 -11.64 -1.95 10.51
N GLU A 74 -12.92 -2.06 10.19
CA GLU A 74 -13.52 -3.35 9.77
C GLU A 74 -12.91 -3.84 8.46
N LEU A 75 -12.78 -2.96 7.46
CA LEU A 75 -12.17 -3.27 6.17
C LEU A 75 -10.72 -3.75 6.31
N ARG A 76 -9.92 -3.13 7.20
CA ARG A 76 -8.52 -3.51 7.45
C ARG A 76 -8.34 -4.89 8.04
N LYS A 77 -9.35 -5.50 8.63
CA LYS A 77 -9.28 -6.89 9.11
C LYS A 77 -9.09 -7.90 7.96
N SER A 78 -9.55 -7.56 6.76
CA SER A 78 -9.52 -8.43 5.58
C SER A 78 -8.74 -7.88 4.40
N ASN A 79 -8.48 -6.56 4.32
CA ASN A 79 -7.81 -5.92 3.21
C ASN A 79 -6.90 -4.79 3.68
N ASP A 80 -5.58 -4.98 3.50
CA ASP A 80 -4.53 -4.01 3.80
C ASP A 80 -4.05 -3.23 2.56
N THR A 81 -4.50 -3.62 1.35
CA THR A 81 -4.01 -3.07 0.08
C THR A 81 -4.85 -1.91 -0.46
N ILE A 82 -6.16 -1.88 -0.18
CA ILE A 82 -7.04 -0.79 -0.61
C ILE A 82 -6.55 0.56 -0.06
N GLN A 83 -6.47 1.56 -0.91
CA GLN A 83 -6.02 2.89 -0.53
C GLN A 83 -7.19 3.71 0.01
N ILE A 84 -7.21 3.94 1.32
CA ILE A 84 -8.26 4.72 2.00
C ILE A 84 -7.84 6.19 2.03
N ILE A 85 -8.71 7.07 1.56
CA ILE A 85 -8.58 8.52 1.58
C ILE A 85 -9.82 9.06 2.28
N PHE A 86 -9.65 9.66 3.45
CA PHE A 86 -10.75 10.32 4.14
C PHE A 86 -11.05 11.68 3.53
N ILE A 87 -12.34 11.99 3.39
CA ILE A 87 -12.86 13.28 2.93
C ILE A 87 -13.90 13.75 3.95
N THR A 88 -13.55 14.69 4.83
CA THR A 88 -14.40 15.04 5.97
C THR A 88 -14.37 16.55 6.29
N GLY A 89 -15.43 17.03 6.92
CA GLY A 89 -15.49 18.38 7.48
C GLY A 89 -14.74 18.58 8.80
N TYR A 90 -14.24 17.51 9.42
CA TYR A 90 -13.72 17.53 10.79
C TYR A 90 -12.25 17.16 10.85
N SER A 91 -11.46 18.00 11.55
CA SER A 91 -10.02 17.82 11.71
C SER A 91 -9.63 16.86 12.84
N ASP A 92 -10.54 16.57 13.77
CA ASP A 92 -10.22 15.90 15.04
C ASP A 92 -9.91 14.41 14.88
N TYR A 93 -10.32 13.81 13.77
CA TYR A 93 -10.13 12.38 13.47
C TYR A 93 -8.79 12.03 12.78
N ILE A 94 -7.90 13.00 12.57
CA ILE A 94 -6.60 12.76 11.90
C ILE A 94 -5.77 11.72 12.65
N SER A 95 -5.82 11.71 13.99
CA SER A 95 -5.09 10.73 14.81
C SER A 95 -5.58 9.29 14.62
N GLU A 96 -6.87 9.07 14.39
CA GLU A 96 -7.45 7.75 14.21
C GLU A 96 -7.13 7.13 12.83
N GLY A 97 -6.85 7.96 11.85
CA GLY A 97 -6.45 7.50 10.53
C GLY A 97 -5.10 6.81 10.47
N TYR A 98 -4.21 7.08 11.42
CA TYR A 98 -2.97 6.32 11.55
C TYR A 98 -3.23 4.86 11.88
N GLU A 99 -4.27 4.55 12.65
CA GLU A 99 -4.62 3.18 13.03
C GLU A 99 -5.09 2.33 11.83
N VAL A 100 -5.71 2.96 10.83
CA VAL A 100 -6.21 2.29 9.62
C VAL A 100 -5.28 2.44 8.41
N ALA A 101 -4.08 3.00 8.61
CA ALA A 101 -3.12 3.26 7.55
C ALA A 101 -3.75 3.99 6.34
N ALA A 102 -4.54 5.03 6.62
CA ALA A 102 -5.14 5.87 5.57
C ALA A 102 -4.03 6.55 4.76
N LEU A 103 -4.21 6.60 3.44
CA LEU A 103 -3.25 7.25 2.55
C LEU A 103 -3.22 8.76 2.74
N TYR A 104 -4.39 9.36 2.96
CA TYR A 104 -4.52 10.81 3.12
C TYR A 104 -5.82 11.23 3.80
N TYR A 105 -5.83 12.48 4.28
CA TYR A 105 -7.00 13.21 4.79
C TYR A 105 -7.23 14.46 3.97
N LEU A 106 -8.43 14.62 3.44
CA LEU A 106 -8.89 15.81 2.71
C LEU A 106 -9.99 16.49 3.49
N MET A 107 -9.83 17.80 3.72
CA MET A 107 -10.86 18.61 4.36
C MET A 107 -11.90 19.08 3.35
N LYS A 108 -13.19 18.96 3.69
CA LYS A 108 -14.29 19.60 2.94
C LYS A 108 -14.25 21.12 3.14
N PRO A 109 -14.49 21.96 2.10
CA PRO A 109 -14.72 21.57 0.71
C PRO A 109 -13.43 21.12 0.01
N VAL A 110 -13.51 20.00 -0.68
CA VAL A 110 -12.35 19.41 -1.37
C VAL A 110 -11.95 20.25 -2.57
N LYS A 111 -10.66 20.58 -2.66
CA LYS A 111 -10.10 21.25 -3.85
C LYS A 111 -9.68 20.19 -4.88
N GLU A 112 -10.07 20.40 -6.14
CA GLU A 112 -9.78 19.47 -7.25
C GLU A 112 -8.28 19.16 -7.37
N GLU A 113 -7.42 20.17 -7.32
CA GLU A 113 -5.96 19.99 -7.39
C GLU A 113 -5.42 19.08 -6.27
N LYS A 114 -6.01 19.20 -5.08
CA LYS A 114 -5.59 18.40 -3.92
C LYS A 114 -6.04 16.97 -4.05
N LEU A 115 -7.30 16.71 -4.43
CA LEU A 115 -7.80 15.36 -4.69
C LEU A 115 -7.00 14.69 -5.80
N ARG A 116 -6.73 15.40 -6.90
CA ARG A 116 -5.89 14.92 -8.00
C ARG A 116 -4.53 14.46 -7.51
N SER A 117 -3.80 15.29 -6.76
CA SER A 117 -2.48 14.93 -6.21
C SER A 117 -2.53 13.68 -5.32
N VAL A 118 -3.60 13.51 -4.54
CA VAL A 118 -3.77 12.35 -3.66
C VAL A 118 -4.12 11.09 -4.45
N LEU A 119 -4.93 11.20 -5.50
CA LEU A 119 -5.24 10.08 -6.41
C LEU A 119 -4.00 9.64 -7.21
N ASP A 120 -3.16 10.57 -7.66
CA ASP A 120 -1.88 10.24 -8.29
C ASP A 120 -1.00 9.43 -7.33
N ARG A 121 -0.90 9.86 -6.06
CA ARG A 121 -0.17 9.11 -5.02
C ARG A 121 -0.76 7.71 -4.77
N ALA A 122 -2.09 7.59 -4.78
CA ALA A 122 -2.76 6.29 -4.65
C ALA A 122 -2.41 5.38 -5.83
N ALA A 123 -2.48 5.90 -7.06
CA ALA A 123 -2.15 5.17 -8.28
C ALA A 123 -0.70 4.69 -8.29
N GLU A 124 0.26 5.54 -7.88
CA GLU A 124 1.68 5.15 -7.75
C GLU A 124 1.87 4.02 -6.75
N LYS A 125 1.19 4.10 -5.58
CA LYS A 125 1.29 3.07 -4.54
C LYS A 125 0.70 1.75 -5.01
N LEU A 126 -0.45 1.78 -5.70
CA LEU A 126 -1.08 0.60 -6.30
C LEU A 126 -0.20 -0.01 -7.40
N ALA A 127 0.37 0.81 -8.29
CA ALA A 127 1.29 0.34 -9.34
C ALA A 127 2.52 -0.36 -8.76
N LYS A 128 3.06 0.13 -7.64
CA LYS A 128 4.14 -0.55 -6.92
C LYS A 128 3.71 -1.91 -6.35
N ASN A 129 2.46 -2.04 -5.93
CA ASN A 129 1.92 -3.30 -5.40
C ASN A 129 1.59 -4.31 -6.51
N GLU A 130 1.25 -3.87 -7.72
CA GLU A 130 1.04 -4.76 -8.87
C GLU A 130 2.32 -5.40 -9.40
N LYS A 131 3.50 -4.88 -9.04
CA LYS A 131 4.75 -5.45 -9.48
C LYS A 131 4.93 -6.87 -8.96
N VAL A 132 5.12 -7.79 -9.90
CA VAL A 132 5.31 -9.21 -9.61
C VAL A 132 6.72 -9.63 -10.02
N LEU A 133 7.41 -10.32 -9.13
CA LEU A 133 8.67 -10.98 -9.40
C LEU A 133 8.39 -12.38 -9.96
N ASN A 134 8.89 -12.66 -11.16
CA ASN A 134 8.78 -13.98 -11.78
C ASN A 134 10.10 -14.75 -11.56
N LEU A 135 10.05 -15.86 -10.83
CA LEU A 135 11.20 -16.70 -10.49
C LEU A 135 11.03 -18.09 -11.10
N GLU A 136 12.06 -18.56 -11.81
CA GLU A 136 12.09 -19.92 -12.32
C GLU A 136 12.73 -20.84 -11.26
N VAL A 137 11.95 -21.78 -10.76
CA VAL A 137 12.35 -22.75 -9.72
C VAL A 137 12.11 -24.15 -10.25
N SER A 138 13.15 -24.94 -10.45
CA SER A 138 13.04 -26.34 -10.89
C SER A 138 12.21 -26.53 -12.18
N GLY A 139 12.22 -25.54 -13.09
CA GLY A 139 11.46 -25.59 -14.35
C GLY A 139 10.02 -25.06 -14.25
N GLU A 140 9.61 -24.61 -13.08
CA GLU A 140 8.33 -23.97 -12.85
C GLU A 140 8.48 -22.46 -12.66
N MET A 141 7.51 -21.68 -13.16
CA MET A 141 7.48 -20.24 -12.98
C MET A 141 6.68 -19.88 -11.73
N VAL A 142 7.35 -19.40 -10.69
CA VAL A 142 6.74 -18.92 -9.44
C VAL A 142 6.57 -17.40 -9.52
N ARG A 143 5.35 -16.91 -9.32
CA ARG A 143 5.01 -15.49 -9.30
C ARG A 143 4.91 -15.00 -7.86
N VAL A 144 5.79 -14.07 -7.47
CA VAL A 144 5.83 -13.50 -6.11
C VAL A 144 5.51 -12.01 -6.20
N PRO A 145 4.37 -11.55 -5.65
CA PRO A 145 4.07 -10.12 -5.56
C PRO A 145 5.15 -9.40 -4.76
N VAL A 146 5.72 -8.33 -5.32
CA VAL A 146 6.88 -7.64 -4.71
C VAL A 146 6.52 -7.04 -3.35
N TYR A 147 5.28 -6.61 -3.14
CA TYR A 147 4.83 -6.07 -1.85
C TYR A 147 4.80 -7.12 -0.72
N GLN A 148 4.71 -8.41 -1.06
CA GLN A 148 4.74 -9.51 -0.08
C GLN A 148 6.16 -9.89 0.35
N ILE A 149 7.19 -9.44 -0.38
CA ILE A 149 8.58 -9.78 -0.08
C ILE A 149 9.05 -8.95 1.13
N ARG A 150 9.42 -9.65 2.19
CA ARG A 150 9.95 -9.05 3.42
C ARG A 150 11.44 -8.79 3.32
N TYR A 151 12.18 -9.78 2.86
CA TYR A 151 13.62 -9.70 2.60
C TYR A 151 14.04 -10.83 1.66
N ALA A 152 15.28 -10.78 1.20
CA ALA A 152 15.92 -11.89 0.50
C ALA A 152 17.33 -12.05 1.00
N ASP A 153 17.81 -13.28 1.11
CA ASP A 153 19.17 -13.57 1.51
C ASP A 153 19.87 -14.57 0.58
N VAL A 154 21.19 -14.70 0.74
CA VAL A 154 22.03 -15.56 -0.09
C VAL A 154 22.68 -16.63 0.76
N PHE A 155 22.52 -17.87 0.32
CA PHE A 155 23.32 -18.99 0.80
C PHE A 155 24.02 -19.70 -0.37
N GLY A 156 25.34 -19.63 -0.43
CA GLY A 156 26.12 -20.12 -1.56
C GLY A 156 25.76 -19.41 -2.87
N ASN A 157 25.23 -20.17 -3.84
CA ASN A 157 24.79 -19.65 -5.15
C ASN A 157 23.26 -19.47 -5.26
N TYR A 158 22.56 -19.60 -4.15
CA TYR A 158 21.10 -19.53 -4.10
C TYR A 158 20.65 -18.27 -3.36
N VAL A 159 19.60 -17.66 -3.87
CA VAL A 159 18.87 -16.58 -3.22
C VAL A 159 17.55 -17.13 -2.74
N THR A 160 17.25 -16.93 -1.46
CA THR A 160 15.92 -17.19 -0.90
C THR A 160 15.15 -15.88 -0.77
N VAL A 161 14.00 -15.81 -1.40
CA VAL A 161 13.06 -14.69 -1.32
C VAL A 161 12.03 -15.05 -0.25
N HIS A 162 12.03 -14.30 0.85
CA HIS A 162 11.11 -14.50 1.98
C HIS A 162 9.85 -13.65 1.80
N ALA A 163 8.76 -14.32 1.46
CA ALA A 163 7.42 -13.75 1.26
C ALA A 163 6.38 -14.49 2.13
N LEU A 164 5.14 -14.63 1.69
CA LEU A 164 4.16 -15.52 2.35
C LEU A 164 4.62 -16.97 2.36
N SER A 165 5.26 -17.40 1.27
CA SER A 165 6.01 -18.65 1.20
C SER A 165 7.42 -18.33 0.70
N ASP A 166 8.41 -19.02 1.22
CA ASP A 166 9.81 -18.84 0.83
C ASP A 166 10.06 -19.47 -0.53
N VAL A 167 10.76 -18.73 -1.40
CA VAL A 167 11.12 -19.18 -2.75
C VAL A 167 12.63 -19.10 -2.93
N THR A 168 13.26 -20.25 -3.13
CA THR A 168 14.73 -20.35 -3.34
C THR A 168 15.04 -20.57 -4.81
N VAL A 169 15.92 -19.72 -5.35
CA VAL A 169 16.30 -19.74 -6.77
C VAL A 169 17.82 -19.58 -6.94
N LYS A 170 18.39 -20.26 -7.94
CA LYS A 170 19.80 -20.11 -8.28
C LYS A 170 20.01 -18.85 -9.13
N MET A 171 20.39 -17.75 -8.49
CA MET A 171 20.72 -16.50 -9.17
C MET A 171 21.64 -15.60 -8.32
N PRO A 172 22.36 -14.65 -8.94
CA PRO A 172 23.06 -13.62 -8.19
C PRO A 172 22.09 -12.63 -7.52
N LEU A 173 22.35 -12.21 -6.27
CA LEU A 173 21.54 -11.23 -5.55
C LEU A 173 21.40 -9.90 -6.31
N GLY A 174 22.43 -9.44 -7.01
CA GLY A 174 22.35 -8.23 -7.84
C GLY A 174 21.42 -8.34 -9.05
N ARG A 175 21.09 -9.56 -9.52
CA ARG A 175 20.05 -9.76 -10.54
C ARG A 175 18.68 -9.62 -9.94
N LEU A 176 18.44 -10.14 -8.72
CA LEU A 176 17.21 -9.95 -7.98
C LEU A 176 16.98 -8.47 -7.67
N GLU A 177 18.02 -7.77 -7.18
CA GLU A 177 17.97 -6.34 -6.84
C GLU A 177 17.46 -5.47 -8.00
N LYS A 178 17.90 -5.74 -9.24
CA LYS A 178 17.46 -5.03 -10.45
C LYS A 178 15.98 -5.27 -10.81
N GLN A 179 15.38 -6.33 -10.30
CA GLN A 179 13.97 -6.70 -10.55
C GLN A 179 13.05 -6.14 -9.46
N LEU A 180 13.60 -5.74 -8.32
CA LEU A 180 12.87 -5.12 -7.22
C LEU A 180 12.73 -3.60 -7.45
N ASP A 181 12.11 -2.91 -6.52
CA ASP A 181 11.91 -1.46 -6.57
C ASP A 181 12.62 -0.75 -5.39
N ASP A 182 12.38 0.55 -5.27
CA ASP A 182 12.99 1.44 -4.28
C ASP A 182 12.66 1.11 -2.81
N ARG A 183 11.70 0.22 -2.57
CA ARG A 183 11.42 -0.31 -1.23
C ARG A 183 12.54 -1.20 -0.69
N PHE A 184 13.43 -1.72 -1.56
CA PHE A 184 14.44 -2.68 -1.17
C PHE A 184 15.81 -2.04 -1.01
N TYR A 185 16.40 -2.25 0.14
CA TYR A 185 17.74 -1.79 0.48
C TYR A 185 18.72 -2.96 0.60
N ARG A 186 19.91 -2.79 0.02
CA ARG A 186 20.94 -3.83 0.05
C ARG A 186 21.74 -3.80 1.34
N LEU A 187 21.73 -4.92 2.06
CA LEU A 187 22.53 -5.15 3.27
C LEU A 187 23.83 -5.89 2.90
N GLY A 188 24.82 -5.15 2.47
CA GLY A 188 26.11 -5.72 2.09
C GLY A 188 26.04 -6.68 0.90
N ARG A 189 26.68 -7.86 1.02
CA ARG A 189 26.77 -8.84 -0.07
C ARG A 189 25.70 -9.92 -0.04
N SER A 190 25.03 -10.10 1.08
CA SER A 190 24.26 -11.32 1.37
C SER A 190 22.77 -11.10 1.52
N ALA A 191 22.25 -9.87 1.62
CA ALA A 191 20.82 -9.67 1.81
C ALA A 191 20.28 -8.38 1.17
N LEU A 192 18.97 -8.40 0.88
CA LEU A 192 18.13 -7.27 0.53
C LEU A 192 16.99 -7.23 1.54
N VAL A 193 16.66 -6.07 2.09
CA VAL A 193 15.54 -5.91 3.03
C VAL A 193 14.51 -4.93 2.47
N ASN A 194 13.25 -5.25 2.63
CA ASN A 194 12.16 -4.35 2.33
C ASN A 194 12.03 -3.32 3.47
N LEU A 195 12.33 -2.06 3.20
CA LEU A 195 12.31 -0.97 4.17
C LEU A 195 10.93 -0.77 4.81
N THR A 196 9.84 -1.07 4.07
CA THR A 196 8.46 -0.94 4.58
C THR A 196 8.12 -1.99 5.63
N GLN A 197 8.89 -3.08 5.70
CA GLN A 197 8.69 -4.18 6.63
C GLN A 197 9.54 -4.04 7.91
N ILE A 198 10.32 -2.97 8.04
CA ILE A 198 11.19 -2.76 9.19
C ILE A 198 10.39 -2.13 10.34
N SER A 199 10.37 -2.80 11.49
CA SER A 199 9.81 -2.27 12.73
C SER A 199 10.86 -1.56 13.59
N ARG A 200 12.13 -2.01 13.55
CA ARG A 200 13.22 -1.46 14.37
C ARG A 200 14.59 -1.73 13.74
N VAL A 201 15.49 -0.75 13.88
CA VAL A 201 16.90 -0.89 13.48
C VAL A 201 17.79 -0.64 14.71
N THR A 202 18.73 -1.55 14.97
CA THR A 202 19.78 -1.41 15.97
C THR A 202 21.14 -1.42 15.27
N LYS A 203 22.24 -1.22 16.01
CA LYS A 203 23.61 -1.28 15.44
C LYS A 203 24.01 -2.68 14.97
N THR A 204 23.29 -3.72 15.40
CA THR A 204 23.65 -5.14 15.16
C THR A 204 22.59 -5.91 14.37
N GLU A 205 21.34 -5.48 14.37
CA GLU A 205 20.23 -6.17 13.70
C GLU A 205 19.14 -5.22 13.21
N ILE A 206 18.43 -5.66 12.21
CA ILE A 206 17.14 -5.12 11.78
C ILE A 206 16.07 -6.09 12.26
N ARG A 207 14.99 -5.57 12.85
CA ARG A 207 13.81 -6.35 13.22
C ARG A 207 12.65 -5.97 12.31
N LEU A 208 12.05 -6.99 11.68
CA LEU A 208 10.88 -6.81 10.83
C LEU A 208 9.58 -6.77 11.66
N ILE A 209 8.48 -6.39 11.02
CA ILE A 209 7.14 -6.29 11.64
C ILE A 209 6.68 -7.66 12.16
N ASP A 210 7.01 -8.75 11.46
CA ASP A 210 6.68 -10.12 11.86
C ASP A 210 7.59 -10.69 12.97
N GLY A 211 8.53 -9.88 13.50
CA GLY A 211 9.49 -10.28 14.53
C GLY A 211 10.78 -10.90 14.00
N THR A 212 10.92 -11.16 12.69
CA THR A 212 12.15 -11.70 12.09
C THR A 212 13.32 -10.75 12.35
N ALA A 213 14.45 -11.29 12.81
CA ALA A 213 15.68 -10.54 13.03
C ALA A 213 16.69 -10.83 11.90
N ILE A 214 17.17 -9.78 11.24
CA ILE A 214 18.19 -9.85 10.18
C ILE A 214 19.48 -9.20 10.71
N PRO A 215 20.61 -9.91 10.73
CA PRO A 215 21.88 -9.34 11.17
C PRO A 215 22.27 -8.13 10.32
N LEU A 216 22.66 -7.03 10.97
CA LEU A 216 23.09 -5.82 10.29
C LEU A 216 24.63 -5.83 10.14
N PRO A 217 25.18 -5.74 8.91
CA PRO A 217 26.62 -5.62 8.70
C PRO A 217 27.19 -4.37 9.39
N ARG A 218 28.46 -4.47 9.85
CA ARG A 218 29.14 -3.33 10.48
C ARG A 218 29.18 -2.13 9.52
N GLY A 219 28.80 -0.97 10.02
CA GLY A 219 28.75 0.29 9.26
C GLY A 219 27.51 0.51 8.43
N ALA A 220 26.57 -0.46 8.34
CA ALA A 220 25.34 -0.31 7.53
C ALA A 220 24.22 0.48 8.25
N TYR A 221 24.35 0.72 9.56
CA TYR A 221 23.32 1.37 10.39
C TYR A 221 22.86 2.73 9.84
N GLU A 222 23.82 3.61 9.54
CA GLU A 222 23.50 4.96 9.04
C GLU A 222 22.86 4.92 7.64
N GLY A 223 23.34 4.00 6.78
CA GLY A 223 22.83 3.83 5.42
C GLY A 223 21.36 3.38 5.43
N VAL A 224 21.02 2.39 6.25
CA VAL A 224 19.65 1.90 6.39
C VAL A 224 18.72 3.00 6.94
N ASN A 225 19.12 3.69 8.00
CA ASN A 225 18.30 4.76 8.56
C ASN A 225 18.06 5.91 7.57
N ARG A 226 19.10 6.29 6.81
CA ARG A 226 18.95 7.30 5.75
C ARG A 226 18.00 6.83 4.66
N ALA A 227 18.06 5.55 4.27
CA ALA A 227 17.15 4.98 3.27
C ALA A 227 15.70 5.00 3.76
N ILE A 228 15.44 4.67 5.03
CA ILE A 228 14.11 4.73 5.64
C ILE A 228 13.57 6.16 5.63
N ILE A 229 14.38 7.16 6.02
CA ILE A 229 13.99 8.57 6.05
C ILE A 229 13.67 9.10 4.63
N ASN A 230 14.48 8.71 3.64
CA ASN A 230 14.29 9.18 2.24
C ASN A 230 13.10 8.51 1.54
N MET A 231 12.52 7.45 2.11
CA MET A 231 11.37 6.75 1.55
C MET A 231 10.02 7.38 1.98
N GLN A 232 10.02 8.28 2.97
CA GLN A 232 8.84 9.04 3.40
C GLN A 232 8.61 10.25 2.49
#